data_d63a9ef895ef3eec2249e211c0d2afb5
#
_entry.id   d63a9ef895ef3eec2249e211c0d2afb5
#
_cell.length_a   1.000
_cell.length_b   1.000
_cell.length_c   1.000
_cell.angle_alpha   90.00
_cell.angle_beta   90.00
_cell.angle_gamma   90.00
#
_symmetry.space_group_name_H-M   'P 1'
#
loop_
_entity.id
_entity.type
_entity.pdbx_description
1 polymer ?
#
loop_
_entity_poly.entity_id
_entity_poly.type
_entity_poly.pdbx_seq_one_letter_code
_entity_poly.pdbx_strand_id
1 'polypeptide(L)'
;MVKLGGRKGSSKTIAVYSDIHDGSFTSVCSAEPTIGESGGSYRPNKLQKVLFNAWQDSIDSLSKKADLLVINGEPMDGANPRQLGQQSWTTDINDQMEDSAKLIKMIPHDNLMFVRGSGYHVQVGATNYEEVLANRMGATAYKAYGGSGLTDYYAFVDINKKMFNFTHHVGFNKWAAYRTTAIARELAGMHFEAGKLHKADVIVRSHVHYFVHVEFPHTHGVSTPAWKFPDAHLFRGGVAGTTPDVGCVEFIIEPNEDVIVKKHIAELEIKPLVRHF
;
A
#
# COMPACT_ATOMS: atom_id res chain seq x y z
N MET A 1 -4.72 -15.10 -12.29
CA MET A 1 -3.23 -15.07 -12.40
C MET A 1 -2.86 -14.08 -13.48
N VAL A 2 -2.11 -13.05 -13.15
CA VAL A 2 -1.58 -12.08 -14.11
C VAL A 2 -0.23 -12.61 -14.58
N LYS A 3 -0.05 -12.73 -15.91
CA LYS A 3 1.24 -13.01 -16.51
C LYS A 3 1.73 -11.74 -17.21
N LEU A 4 2.81 -11.18 -16.73
CA LEU A 4 3.44 -10.03 -17.37
C LEU A 4 4.31 -10.51 -18.52
N GLY A 5 3.92 -10.13 -19.75
CA GLY A 5 4.71 -10.37 -20.96
C GLY A 5 5.99 -9.51 -20.93
N GLY A 6 7.12 -10.11 -21.27
CA GLY A 6 8.39 -9.40 -21.39
C GLY A 6 9.42 -10.26 -22.13
N ARG A 7 10.55 -9.67 -22.53
CA ARG A 7 11.67 -10.44 -23.10
C ARG A 7 12.11 -11.50 -22.10
N LYS A 8 12.10 -12.77 -22.50
CA LYS A 8 12.64 -13.87 -21.69
C LYS A 8 14.09 -13.54 -21.28
N GLY A 9 14.35 -13.52 -19.97
CA GLY A 9 15.69 -13.34 -19.45
C GLY A 9 16.08 -11.93 -19.03
N SER A 10 15.14 -10.96 -18.93
CA SER A 10 15.42 -9.65 -18.34
C SER A 10 14.98 -9.56 -16.87
N SER A 11 15.72 -8.80 -16.09
CA SER A 11 15.33 -8.39 -14.72
C SER A 11 13.98 -7.69 -14.75
N LYS A 12 13.11 -8.05 -13.81
CA LYS A 12 11.77 -7.45 -13.62
C LYS A 12 11.68 -6.78 -12.27
N THR A 13 10.85 -5.74 -12.17
CA THR A 13 10.63 -5.01 -10.93
C THR A 13 9.15 -4.88 -10.61
N ILE A 14 8.82 -5.02 -9.33
CA ILE A 14 7.51 -4.71 -8.77
C ILE A 14 7.71 -3.61 -7.74
N ALA A 15 7.03 -2.47 -7.89
CA ALA A 15 6.92 -1.46 -6.85
C ALA A 15 5.58 -1.63 -6.13
N VAL A 16 5.60 -1.62 -4.80
CA VAL A 16 4.40 -1.76 -3.98
C VAL A 16 4.23 -0.55 -3.10
N TYR A 17 3.13 0.14 -3.29
CA TYR A 17 2.64 1.24 -2.46
C TYR A 17 1.33 0.82 -1.82
N SER A 18 1.10 1.21 -0.58
CA SER A 18 -0.12 0.87 0.16
C SER A 18 -0.44 1.92 1.20
N ASP A 19 -1.65 1.83 1.74
CA ASP A 19 -2.07 2.64 2.88
C ASP A 19 -1.77 4.14 2.67
N ILE A 20 -2.13 4.63 1.47
CA ILE A 20 -1.96 6.04 1.09
C ILE A 20 -2.89 6.90 1.94
N HIS A 21 -4.14 6.42 2.14
CA HIS A 21 -5.17 7.09 2.95
C HIS A 21 -5.37 8.55 2.57
N ASP A 22 -5.30 8.87 1.28
CA ASP A 22 -5.55 10.22 0.83
C ASP A 22 -6.92 10.71 1.30
N GLY A 23 -6.99 11.95 1.75
CA GLY A 23 -8.15 12.49 2.45
C GLY A 23 -7.90 12.77 3.92
N SER A 24 -6.98 12.07 4.58
CA SER A 24 -6.62 12.32 5.97
C SER A 24 -5.68 13.52 6.12
N PHE A 25 -5.77 14.26 7.25
CA PHE A 25 -4.79 15.28 7.60
C PHE A 25 -3.40 14.74 7.94
N THR A 26 -3.30 13.45 8.22
CA THR A 26 -2.04 12.80 8.63
C THR A 26 -1.44 11.92 7.55
N SER A 27 -2.02 11.89 6.37
CA SER A 27 -1.53 11.13 5.21
C SER A 27 -0.91 12.04 4.14
N VAL A 28 -0.26 11.42 3.17
CA VAL A 28 0.18 12.12 1.96
C VAL A 28 -1.01 12.63 1.17
N CYS A 29 -0.86 13.76 0.53
CA CYS A 29 -1.74 14.27 -0.53
C CYS A 29 -0.86 14.95 -1.58
N SER A 30 -1.39 15.26 -2.77
CA SER A 30 -0.65 15.97 -3.79
C SER A 30 -0.29 17.39 -3.35
N ALA A 31 0.58 18.06 -4.10
CA ALA A 31 0.95 19.46 -3.80
C ALA A 31 -0.25 20.42 -3.85
N GLU A 32 -1.23 20.11 -4.71
CA GLU A 32 -2.41 20.94 -4.96
C GLU A 32 -3.67 20.07 -5.07
N PRO A 33 -4.20 19.56 -3.95
CA PRO A 33 -5.46 18.86 -3.95
C PRO A 33 -6.62 19.79 -4.32
N THR A 34 -7.53 19.30 -5.14
CA THR A 34 -8.70 20.05 -5.58
C THR A 34 -9.97 19.59 -4.85
N ILE A 35 -10.87 20.52 -4.54
CA ILE A 35 -12.19 20.26 -3.98
C ILE A 35 -13.20 20.45 -5.11
N GLY A 36 -13.80 19.33 -5.61
CA GLY A 36 -14.51 19.28 -6.87
C GLY A 36 -15.74 20.16 -6.96
N GLU A 37 -16.70 20.03 -6.05
CA GLU A 37 -17.96 20.76 -6.14
C GLU A 37 -17.84 22.27 -5.93
N SER A 38 -16.93 22.70 -5.06
CA SER A 38 -16.73 24.13 -4.79
C SER A 38 -15.76 24.80 -5.76
N GLY A 39 -15.02 24.03 -6.59
CA GLY A 39 -13.93 24.53 -7.41
C GLY A 39 -12.78 25.12 -6.60
N GLY A 40 -12.71 24.79 -5.32
CA GLY A 40 -11.68 25.25 -4.40
C GLY A 40 -10.41 24.37 -4.47
N SER A 41 -9.39 24.82 -3.73
CA SER A 41 -8.18 24.03 -3.49
C SER A 41 -7.95 23.86 -2.00
N TYR A 42 -7.50 22.69 -1.61
CA TYR A 42 -7.01 22.45 -0.27
C TYR A 42 -5.54 22.87 -0.16
N ARG A 43 -5.16 23.46 0.95
CA ARG A 43 -3.76 23.81 1.24
C ARG A 43 -3.13 22.76 2.15
N PRO A 44 -2.24 21.91 1.65
CA PRO A 44 -1.59 20.89 2.46
C PRO A 44 -0.91 21.47 3.70
N ASN A 45 -1.08 20.80 4.83
CA ASN A 45 -0.42 21.16 6.08
C ASN A 45 1.09 20.83 6.04
N LYS A 46 1.82 21.18 7.12
CA LYS A 46 3.27 20.95 7.17
C LYS A 46 3.65 19.49 7.08
N LEU A 47 2.89 18.60 7.73
CA LEU A 47 3.14 17.16 7.71
C LEU A 47 2.90 16.59 6.31
N GLN A 48 1.80 16.97 5.67
CA GLN A 48 1.48 16.52 4.31
C GLN A 48 2.54 16.94 3.29
N LYS A 49 3.11 18.15 3.44
CA LYS A 49 4.24 18.61 2.59
C LYS A 49 5.49 17.76 2.79
N VAL A 50 5.80 17.38 4.03
CA VAL A 50 6.91 16.46 4.32
C VAL A 50 6.65 15.10 3.71
N LEU A 51 5.42 14.57 3.85
CA LEU A 51 5.04 13.29 3.25
C LEU A 51 5.07 13.33 1.72
N PHE A 52 4.66 14.43 1.11
CA PHE A 52 4.72 14.59 -0.34
C PHE A 52 6.16 14.62 -0.86
N ASN A 53 7.07 15.30 -0.18
CA ASN A 53 8.50 15.26 -0.51
C ASN A 53 9.04 13.84 -0.39
N ALA A 54 8.73 13.14 0.72
CA ALA A 54 9.12 11.74 0.89
C ALA A 54 8.52 10.81 -0.20
N TRP A 55 7.30 11.13 -0.69
CA TRP A 55 6.70 10.43 -1.82
C TRP A 55 7.55 10.60 -3.08
N GLN A 56 7.97 11.82 -3.39
CA GLN A 56 8.85 12.11 -4.54
C GLN A 56 10.20 11.40 -4.38
N ASP A 57 10.83 11.49 -3.21
CA ASP A 57 12.10 10.84 -2.92
C ASP A 57 12.01 9.30 -3.06
N SER A 58 10.86 8.71 -2.69
CA SER A 58 10.62 7.28 -2.86
C SER A 58 10.58 6.86 -4.33
N ILE A 59 9.98 7.71 -5.18
CA ILE A 59 9.92 7.49 -6.62
C ILE A 59 11.32 7.58 -7.24
N ASP A 60 12.09 8.59 -6.86
CA ASP A 60 13.45 8.81 -7.35
C ASP A 60 14.42 7.71 -6.90
N SER A 61 14.13 7.03 -5.78
CA SER A 61 14.94 5.94 -5.26
C SER A 61 14.62 4.57 -5.88
N LEU A 62 13.56 4.44 -6.68
CA LEU A 62 13.28 3.20 -7.41
C LEU A 62 14.42 2.87 -8.38
N SER A 63 14.78 1.59 -8.46
CA SER A 63 15.90 1.12 -9.29
C SER A 63 15.70 1.43 -10.77
N LYS A 64 14.46 1.42 -11.23
CA LYS A 64 14.01 1.76 -12.59
C LYS A 64 12.49 1.94 -12.62
N LYS A 65 11.94 2.29 -13.78
CA LYS A 65 10.51 2.21 -14.05
C LYS A 65 10.00 0.79 -13.70
N ALA A 66 8.96 0.70 -12.87
CA ALA A 66 8.40 -0.57 -12.46
C ALA A 66 7.73 -1.32 -13.63
N ASP A 67 8.03 -2.61 -13.78
CA ASP A 67 7.30 -3.47 -14.71
C ASP A 67 5.85 -3.67 -14.24
N LEU A 68 5.65 -3.66 -12.90
CA LEU A 68 4.35 -3.69 -12.26
C LEU A 68 4.33 -2.76 -11.04
N LEU A 69 3.39 -1.82 -11.02
CA LEU A 69 3.02 -1.09 -9.81
C LEU A 69 1.82 -1.77 -9.15
N VAL A 70 1.93 -2.06 -7.87
CA VAL A 70 0.85 -2.62 -7.05
C VAL A 70 0.44 -1.59 -6.01
N ILE A 71 -0.82 -1.19 -6.04
CA ILE A 71 -1.46 -0.46 -4.95
C ILE A 71 -2.13 -1.49 -4.05
N ASN A 72 -1.50 -1.80 -2.93
CA ASN A 72 -1.91 -2.91 -2.06
C ASN A 72 -2.91 -2.46 -0.98
N GLY A 73 -3.98 -1.83 -1.41
CA GLY A 73 -5.10 -1.37 -0.58
C GLY A 73 -4.97 0.04 -0.03
N GLU A 74 -6.12 0.59 0.28
CA GLU A 74 -6.34 1.87 0.97
C GLU A 74 -5.67 3.09 0.31
N PRO A 75 -5.93 3.34 -0.99
CA PRO A 75 -5.47 4.57 -1.63
C PRO A 75 -6.16 5.81 -1.06
N MET A 76 -7.39 5.67 -0.54
CA MET A 76 -8.20 6.74 0.06
C MET A 76 -8.50 6.45 1.53
N ASP A 77 -8.71 7.51 2.34
CA ASP A 77 -9.10 7.39 3.75
C ASP A 77 -10.61 7.14 3.93
N GLY A 78 -11.39 7.45 2.90
CA GLY A 78 -12.84 7.29 2.89
C GLY A 78 -13.57 8.38 3.68
N ALA A 79 -14.87 8.17 3.86
CA ALA A 79 -15.73 9.12 4.60
C ALA A 79 -15.48 9.11 6.12
N ASN A 80 -14.75 8.12 6.62
CA ASN A 80 -14.41 7.95 8.03
C ASN A 80 -15.58 8.16 9.01
N PRO A 81 -16.67 7.39 8.89
CA PRO A 81 -17.94 7.66 9.59
C PRO A 81 -17.82 7.59 11.13
N ARG A 82 -16.86 6.81 11.66
CA ARG A 82 -16.64 6.71 13.11
C ARG A 82 -16.02 7.97 13.71
N GLN A 83 -15.32 8.76 12.91
CA GLN A 83 -14.69 10.01 13.32
C GLN A 83 -15.44 11.23 12.75
N LEU A 84 -16.57 11.01 12.06
CA LEU A 84 -17.38 12.06 11.45
C LEU A 84 -16.58 13.00 10.54
N GLY A 85 -15.54 12.49 9.88
CA GLY A 85 -14.67 13.28 9.00
C GLY A 85 -13.77 14.29 9.71
N GLN A 86 -13.71 14.32 11.05
CA GLN A 86 -12.95 15.34 11.82
C GLN A 86 -11.44 15.35 11.53
N GLN A 87 -10.91 14.28 10.98
CA GLN A 87 -9.48 14.14 10.67
C GLN A 87 -9.21 14.10 9.17
N SER A 88 -10.19 14.49 8.37
CA SER A 88 -10.10 14.48 6.91
C SER A 88 -10.08 15.91 6.37
N TRP A 89 -9.22 16.17 5.37
CA TRP A 89 -9.23 17.44 4.65
C TRP A 89 -10.43 17.53 3.69
N THR A 90 -10.97 16.39 3.27
CA THR A 90 -12.26 16.24 2.60
C THR A 90 -12.91 14.92 2.99
N THR A 91 -14.23 14.90 3.11
CA THR A 91 -15.03 13.67 3.26
C THR A 91 -15.66 13.21 1.94
N ASP A 92 -15.48 13.99 0.88
CA ASP A 92 -15.88 13.60 -0.46
C ASP A 92 -14.86 12.60 -1.02
N ILE A 93 -15.31 11.39 -1.22
CA ILE A 93 -14.44 10.30 -1.70
C ILE A 93 -14.00 10.53 -3.15
N ASN A 94 -14.71 11.34 -3.95
CA ASN A 94 -14.29 11.67 -5.29
C ASN A 94 -13.07 12.59 -5.26
N ASP A 95 -13.04 13.59 -4.36
CA ASP A 95 -11.88 14.45 -4.17
C ASP A 95 -10.65 13.63 -3.78
N GLN A 96 -10.82 12.73 -2.79
CA GLN A 96 -9.77 11.81 -2.35
C GLN A 96 -9.27 10.93 -3.50
N MET A 97 -10.19 10.39 -4.29
CA MET A 97 -9.87 9.52 -5.42
C MET A 97 -9.13 10.27 -6.54
N GLU A 98 -9.55 11.51 -6.83
CA GLU A 98 -8.88 12.38 -7.81
C GLU A 98 -7.43 12.69 -7.39
N ASP A 99 -7.23 12.99 -6.12
CA ASP A 99 -5.92 13.32 -5.58
C ASP A 99 -5.01 12.09 -5.49
N SER A 100 -5.53 10.94 -5.01
CA SER A 100 -4.84 9.65 -5.07
C SER A 100 -4.41 9.29 -6.49
N ALA A 101 -5.27 9.55 -7.48
CA ALA A 101 -4.91 9.32 -8.88
C ALA A 101 -3.72 10.19 -9.34
N LYS A 102 -3.63 11.44 -8.86
CA LYS A 102 -2.47 12.31 -9.14
C LYS A 102 -1.20 11.72 -8.56
N LEU A 103 -1.23 11.29 -7.29
CA LEU A 103 -0.10 10.67 -6.61
C LEU A 103 0.38 9.40 -7.34
N ILE A 104 -0.54 8.49 -7.64
CA ILE A 104 -0.21 7.21 -8.28
C ILE A 104 0.36 7.41 -9.69
N LYS A 105 -0.15 8.39 -10.45
CA LYS A 105 0.38 8.73 -11.78
C LYS A 105 1.81 9.24 -11.79
N MET A 106 2.32 9.75 -10.66
CA MET A 106 3.72 10.17 -10.54
C MET A 106 4.68 8.97 -10.57
N ILE A 107 4.24 7.78 -10.18
CA ILE A 107 5.09 6.59 -10.09
C ILE A 107 5.28 6.00 -11.49
N PRO A 108 6.49 5.92 -12.03
CA PRO A 108 6.71 5.37 -13.37
C PRO A 108 6.50 3.85 -13.38
N HIS A 109 5.57 3.37 -14.22
CA HIS A 109 5.24 1.95 -14.34
C HIS A 109 4.76 1.58 -15.75
N ASP A 110 4.84 0.28 -16.08
CA ASP A 110 4.29 -0.28 -17.31
C ASP A 110 2.89 -0.88 -17.11
N ASN A 111 2.67 -1.52 -15.98
CA ASN A 111 1.39 -2.12 -15.60
C ASN A 111 0.99 -1.67 -14.20
N LEU A 112 -0.31 -1.51 -13.97
CA LEU A 112 -0.88 -1.09 -12.69
C LEU A 112 -1.88 -2.12 -12.20
N MET A 113 -1.78 -2.52 -10.94
CA MET A 113 -2.69 -3.45 -10.29
C MET A 113 -3.13 -2.90 -8.94
N PHE A 114 -4.40 -3.07 -8.61
CA PHE A 114 -4.96 -2.75 -7.29
C PHE A 114 -5.34 -4.03 -6.56
N VAL A 115 -5.00 -4.09 -5.28
CA VAL A 115 -5.49 -5.08 -4.33
C VAL A 115 -6.45 -4.37 -3.37
N ARG A 116 -7.57 -5.01 -3.05
CA ARG A 116 -8.64 -4.39 -2.28
C ARG A 116 -8.26 -4.25 -0.80
N GLY A 117 -8.41 -3.02 -0.28
CA GLY A 117 -8.24 -2.69 1.13
C GLY A 117 -9.47 -3.02 1.99
N SER A 118 -9.54 -2.41 3.17
CA SER A 118 -10.68 -2.59 4.08
C SER A 118 -11.91 -1.82 3.58
N GLY A 119 -13.06 -2.46 3.66
CA GLY A 119 -14.33 -1.83 3.27
C GLY A 119 -14.65 -0.55 4.04
N TYR A 120 -14.04 -0.36 5.21
CA TYR A 120 -14.21 0.85 6.02
C TYR A 120 -13.69 2.12 5.32
N HIS A 121 -12.58 2.03 4.59
CA HIS A 121 -11.95 3.14 3.89
C HIS A 121 -12.40 3.28 2.44
N VAL A 122 -12.67 2.17 1.78
CA VAL A 122 -12.82 2.17 0.31
C VAL A 122 -14.23 1.85 -0.18
N GLN A 123 -15.18 1.63 0.73
CA GLN A 123 -16.55 1.27 0.37
C GLN A 123 -17.55 2.25 0.98
N VAL A 124 -18.47 2.76 0.15
CA VAL A 124 -19.62 3.53 0.59
C VAL A 124 -20.88 2.88 0.00
N GLY A 125 -21.76 2.40 0.88
CA GLY A 125 -22.90 1.59 0.47
C GLY A 125 -22.45 0.31 -0.26
N ALA A 126 -22.96 0.10 -1.46
CA ALA A 126 -22.58 -1.03 -2.31
C ALA A 126 -21.39 -0.73 -3.26
N THR A 127 -20.92 0.52 -3.30
CA THR A 127 -19.85 0.94 -4.23
C THR A 127 -18.50 0.74 -3.60
N ASN A 128 -17.61 0.04 -4.30
CA ASN A 128 -16.20 -0.02 -3.99
C ASN A 128 -15.44 1.01 -4.81
N TYR A 129 -14.87 2.01 -4.16
CA TYR A 129 -14.20 3.12 -4.82
C TYR A 129 -12.78 2.78 -5.30
N GLU A 130 -12.14 1.75 -4.77
CA GLU A 130 -10.90 1.23 -5.38
C GLU A 130 -11.16 0.66 -6.77
N GLU A 131 -12.28 -0.05 -6.96
CA GLU A 131 -12.68 -0.55 -8.28
C GLU A 131 -12.93 0.61 -9.26
N VAL A 132 -13.57 1.69 -8.78
CA VAL A 132 -13.79 2.90 -9.59
C VAL A 132 -12.48 3.57 -9.95
N LEU A 133 -11.56 3.72 -8.98
CA LEU A 133 -10.22 4.30 -9.21
C LEU A 133 -9.41 3.44 -10.18
N ALA A 134 -9.38 2.12 -9.96
CA ALA A 134 -8.69 1.16 -10.82
C ALA A 134 -9.17 1.24 -12.27
N ASN A 135 -10.49 1.36 -12.48
CA ASN A 135 -11.07 1.53 -13.80
C ASN A 135 -10.65 2.86 -14.44
N ARG A 136 -10.73 3.97 -13.71
CA ARG A 136 -10.30 5.30 -14.20
C ARG A 136 -8.82 5.36 -14.59
N MET A 137 -8.00 4.60 -13.88
CA MET A 137 -6.56 4.55 -14.14
C MET A 137 -6.14 3.51 -15.18
N GLY A 138 -7.08 2.75 -15.73
CA GLY A 138 -6.78 1.70 -16.71
C GLY A 138 -5.97 0.56 -16.11
N ALA A 139 -6.24 0.21 -14.86
CA ALA A 139 -5.53 -0.87 -14.18
C ALA A 139 -5.68 -2.22 -14.90
N THR A 140 -4.68 -3.06 -14.74
CA THR A 140 -4.66 -4.42 -15.32
C THR A 140 -5.67 -5.29 -14.58
N ALA A 141 -6.64 -5.84 -15.33
CA ALA A 141 -7.61 -6.78 -14.78
C ALA A 141 -6.94 -8.11 -14.39
N TYR A 142 -7.33 -8.66 -13.25
CA TYR A 142 -6.92 -9.99 -12.85
C TYR A 142 -8.12 -10.78 -12.30
N LYS A 143 -8.07 -12.10 -12.48
CA LYS A 143 -9.09 -13.00 -11.93
C LYS A 143 -8.55 -13.62 -10.66
N ALA A 144 -9.16 -13.29 -9.53
CA ALA A 144 -9.00 -14.06 -8.31
C ALA A 144 -10.30 -14.81 -8.03
N TYR A 145 -10.23 -16.06 -7.69
CA TYR A 145 -11.35 -16.94 -7.24
C TYR A 145 -12.73 -16.69 -7.90
N GLY A 146 -12.75 -16.46 -9.23
CA GLY A 146 -13.99 -16.33 -9.98
C GLY A 146 -14.53 -14.92 -10.16
N GLY A 147 -13.86 -13.90 -9.64
CA GLY A 147 -14.18 -12.49 -9.90
C GLY A 147 -13.82 -12.05 -11.32
N SER A 148 -14.45 -10.98 -11.78
CA SER A 148 -14.17 -10.33 -13.08
C SER A 148 -13.78 -8.87 -12.92
N GLY A 149 -13.37 -8.47 -11.73
CA GLY A 149 -13.07 -7.09 -11.38
C GLY A 149 -11.62 -6.67 -11.66
N LEU A 150 -11.38 -5.38 -11.48
CA LEU A 150 -10.05 -4.76 -11.48
C LEU A 150 -9.41 -4.79 -10.10
N THR A 151 -10.18 -5.11 -9.05
CA THR A 151 -9.71 -5.24 -7.68
C THR A 151 -10.24 -6.53 -7.05
N ASP A 152 -9.44 -7.18 -6.21
CA ASP A 152 -9.86 -8.31 -5.38
C ASP A 152 -9.05 -8.32 -4.08
N TYR A 153 -9.53 -9.02 -3.06
CA TYR A 153 -8.84 -9.17 -1.78
C TYR A 153 -7.60 -10.04 -1.84
N TYR A 154 -7.47 -10.84 -2.90
CA TYR A 154 -6.44 -11.86 -3.01
C TYR A 154 -5.93 -11.96 -4.44
N ALA A 155 -4.67 -11.59 -4.68
CA ALA A 155 -4.08 -11.59 -6.00
C ALA A 155 -2.83 -12.46 -6.08
N PHE A 156 -2.70 -13.22 -7.19
CA PHE A 156 -1.49 -13.95 -7.54
C PHE A 156 -0.88 -13.39 -8.82
N VAL A 157 0.42 -13.13 -8.79
CA VAL A 157 1.21 -12.67 -9.93
C VAL A 157 2.38 -13.59 -10.17
N ASP A 158 2.49 -14.14 -11.37
CA ASP A 158 3.67 -14.88 -11.83
C ASP A 158 4.57 -13.94 -12.63
N ILE A 159 5.78 -13.70 -12.16
CA ILE A 159 6.78 -12.87 -12.83
C ILE A 159 8.14 -13.55 -12.74
N ASN A 160 8.79 -13.79 -13.90
CA ASN A 160 10.05 -14.54 -13.99
C ASN A 160 10.02 -15.89 -13.25
N LYS A 161 8.89 -16.60 -13.27
CA LYS A 161 8.64 -17.87 -12.56
C LYS A 161 8.65 -17.77 -11.02
N LYS A 162 8.60 -16.57 -10.47
CA LYS A 162 8.37 -16.33 -9.04
C LYS A 162 6.90 -15.98 -8.83
N MET A 163 6.26 -16.69 -7.93
CA MET A 163 4.87 -16.49 -7.58
C MET A 163 4.75 -15.52 -6.41
N PHE A 164 4.12 -14.38 -6.66
CA PHE A 164 3.76 -13.40 -5.64
C PHE A 164 2.29 -13.57 -5.25
N ASN A 165 2.02 -13.44 -3.95
CA ASN A 165 0.68 -13.35 -3.42
C ASN A 165 0.50 -12.03 -2.66
N PHE A 166 -0.44 -11.22 -3.12
CA PHE A 166 -0.80 -9.94 -2.53
C PHE A 166 -2.15 -10.05 -1.81
N THR A 167 -2.20 -9.54 -0.59
CA THR A 167 -3.41 -9.34 0.21
C THR A 167 -3.16 -8.10 1.07
N HIS A 168 -4.16 -7.24 1.22
CA HIS A 168 -4.00 -6.06 2.06
C HIS A 168 -3.86 -6.43 3.54
N HIS A 169 -4.77 -7.24 4.06
CA HIS A 169 -4.82 -7.54 5.49
C HIS A 169 -3.76 -8.53 5.95
N VAL A 170 -3.25 -8.26 7.16
CA VAL A 170 -2.44 -9.18 7.97
C VAL A 170 -2.75 -8.93 9.44
N GLY A 171 -2.46 -9.90 10.31
CA GLY A 171 -2.66 -9.76 11.74
C GLY A 171 -1.83 -8.62 12.34
N PHE A 172 -2.49 -7.71 13.05
CA PHE A 172 -1.84 -6.58 13.74
C PHE A 172 -1.25 -7.02 15.09
N ASN A 173 -0.05 -6.53 15.42
CA ASN A 173 0.54 -6.71 16.74
C ASN A 173 0.97 -5.36 17.33
N LYS A 174 0.47 -5.06 18.53
CA LYS A 174 0.79 -3.83 19.27
C LYS A 174 2.26 -3.75 19.74
N TRP A 175 2.87 -4.91 19.97
CA TRP A 175 4.23 -4.99 20.51
C TRP A 175 5.25 -5.08 19.36
N ALA A 176 6.17 -4.15 19.33
CA ALA A 176 7.21 -4.11 18.29
C ALA A 176 8.01 -5.43 18.19
N ALA A 177 8.27 -6.08 19.33
CA ALA A 177 8.96 -7.37 19.38
C ALA A 177 8.25 -8.52 18.63
N TYR A 178 6.94 -8.40 18.38
CA TYR A 178 6.14 -9.44 17.74
C TYR A 178 5.61 -9.05 16.36
N ARG A 179 6.10 -7.96 15.77
CA ARG A 179 5.66 -7.48 14.45
C ARG A 179 5.86 -8.53 13.34
N THR A 180 6.91 -9.35 13.45
CA THR A 180 7.21 -10.41 12.48
C THR A 180 6.28 -11.61 12.59
N THR A 181 5.59 -11.79 13.73
CA THR A 181 4.87 -13.04 14.04
C THR A 181 3.76 -13.36 13.04
N ALA A 182 2.98 -12.36 12.62
CA ALA A 182 1.87 -12.57 11.71
C ALA A 182 2.37 -13.06 10.34
N ILE A 183 3.37 -12.37 9.78
CA ILE A 183 4.00 -12.73 8.49
C ILE A 183 4.67 -14.11 8.59
N ALA A 184 5.43 -14.37 9.67
CA ALA A 184 6.09 -15.66 9.85
C ALA A 184 5.10 -16.83 9.95
N ARG A 185 3.95 -16.63 10.61
CA ARG A 185 2.87 -17.63 10.68
C ARG A 185 2.25 -17.92 9.33
N GLU A 186 2.01 -16.88 8.50
CA GLU A 186 1.48 -17.09 7.16
C GLU A 186 2.46 -17.86 6.27
N LEU A 187 3.75 -17.52 6.31
CA LEU A 187 4.79 -18.26 5.59
C LEU A 187 4.84 -19.73 6.04
N ALA A 188 4.83 -19.98 7.36
CA ALA A 188 4.82 -21.34 7.90
C ALA A 188 3.54 -22.09 7.48
N GLY A 189 2.37 -21.43 7.54
CA GLY A 189 1.09 -21.98 7.12
C GLY A 189 1.10 -22.46 5.67
N MET A 190 1.66 -21.66 4.75
CA MET A 190 1.79 -22.05 3.35
C MET A 190 2.65 -23.31 3.16
N HIS A 191 3.67 -23.52 3.98
CA HIS A 191 4.49 -24.72 3.94
C HIS A 191 3.75 -25.96 4.47
N PHE A 192 2.96 -25.80 5.54
CA PHE A 192 2.19 -26.91 6.13
C PHE A 192 0.97 -27.29 5.29
N GLU A 193 0.37 -26.35 4.58
CA GLU A 193 -0.80 -26.59 3.72
C GLU A 193 -0.42 -26.78 2.24
N ALA A 194 0.83 -27.08 1.96
CA ALA A 194 1.32 -27.36 0.63
C ALA A 194 0.49 -28.49 -0.03
N GLY A 195 -0.20 -28.13 -1.11
CA GLY A 195 -1.13 -29.01 -1.83
C GLY A 195 -2.62 -28.64 -1.69
N LYS A 196 -3.00 -27.77 -0.73
CA LYS A 196 -4.36 -27.24 -0.58
C LYS A 196 -4.46 -25.77 -1.02
N LEU A 197 -3.40 -25.00 -0.81
CA LEU A 197 -3.30 -23.60 -1.22
C LEU A 197 -2.26 -23.42 -2.33
N HIS A 198 -2.43 -22.40 -3.16
CA HIS A 198 -1.40 -22.02 -4.10
C HIS A 198 -0.15 -21.56 -3.34
N LYS A 199 0.97 -22.22 -3.60
CA LYS A 199 2.26 -21.83 -3.05
C LYS A 199 2.73 -20.52 -3.67
N ALA A 200 3.15 -19.58 -2.85
CA ALA A 200 3.81 -18.35 -3.28
C ALA A 200 5.28 -18.34 -2.83
N ASP A 201 6.15 -17.79 -3.66
CA ASP A 201 7.55 -17.52 -3.29
C ASP A 201 7.65 -16.26 -2.45
N VAL A 202 6.74 -15.30 -2.68
CA VAL A 202 6.66 -14.04 -1.94
C VAL A 202 5.23 -13.77 -1.50
N ILE A 203 4.99 -13.52 -0.21
CA ILE A 203 3.74 -12.96 0.29
C ILE A 203 3.93 -11.49 0.64
N VAL A 204 3.02 -10.64 0.17
CA VAL A 204 3.03 -9.20 0.43
C VAL A 204 1.74 -8.82 1.14
N ARG A 205 1.88 -8.15 2.26
CA ARG A 205 0.80 -7.71 3.15
C ARG A 205 0.95 -6.22 3.45
N SER A 206 -0.14 -5.59 3.90
CA SER A 206 -0.20 -4.17 4.23
C SER A 206 -1.00 -3.94 5.52
N HIS A 207 -1.75 -2.86 5.67
CA HIS A 207 -2.69 -2.61 6.76
C HIS A 207 -2.07 -2.29 8.13
N VAL A 208 -0.89 -2.80 8.41
CA VAL A 208 -0.24 -2.64 9.73
C VAL A 208 0.67 -1.42 9.82
N HIS A 209 0.87 -0.71 8.71
CA HIS A 209 1.62 0.54 8.59
C HIS A 209 3.08 0.46 9.04
N TYR A 210 3.69 -0.72 9.03
CA TYR A 210 5.11 -0.89 9.33
C TYR A 210 5.75 -1.92 8.41
N PHE A 211 7.02 -1.69 8.10
CA PHE A 211 7.79 -2.63 7.31
C PHE A 211 8.28 -3.80 8.14
N VAL A 212 8.07 -4.99 7.63
CA VAL A 212 8.68 -6.23 8.12
C VAL A 212 9.08 -7.08 6.93
N HIS A 213 10.26 -7.68 7.00
CA HIS A 213 10.68 -8.70 6.07
C HIS A 213 11.09 -9.94 6.86
N VAL A 214 10.44 -11.06 6.57
CA VAL A 214 10.75 -12.40 7.09
C VAL A 214 11.16 -13.25 5.91
N GLU A 215 12.29 -13.90 6.02
CA GLU A 215 12.83 -14.75 4.98
C GLU A 215 12.99 -16.18 5.53
N PHE A 216 12.48 -17.16 4.79
CA PHE A 216 12.79 -18.57 4.93
C PHE A 216 13.48 -19.03 3.65
N PRO A 217 14.14 -20.20 3.62
CA PRO A 217 14.77 -20.69 2.41
C PRO A 217 13.80 -20.62 1.20
N HIS A 218 14.14 -19.78 0.23
CA HIS A 218 13.38 -19.56 -1.02
C HIS A 218 11.97 -18.96 -0.89
N THR A 219 11.65 -18.37 0.27
CA THR A 219 10.36 -17.68 0.46
C THR A 219 10.52 -16.40 1.25
N HIS A 220 9.79 -15.35 0.84
CA HIS A 220 9.79 -14.06 1.49
C HIS A 220 8.39 -13.68 1.97
N GLY A 221 8.30 -13.12 3.16
CA GLY A 221 7.10 -12.49 3.68
C GLY A 221 7.37 -11.03 4.01
N VAL A 222 6.60 -10.13 3.43
CA VAL A 222 6.81 -8.70 3.58
C VAL A 222 5.51 -8.03 4.02
N SER A 223 5.56 -7.19 5.08
CA SER A 223 4.56 -6.15 5.28
C SER A 223 5.10 -4.82 4.78
N THR A 224 4.25 -4.07 4.08
CA THR A 224 4.61 -2.79 3.50
C THR A 224 4.49 -1.65 4.51
N PRO A 225 5.29 -0.60 4.37
CA PRO A 225 5.07 0.66 5.07
C PRO A 225 3.80 1.35 4.53
N ALA A 226 3.39 2.44 5.17
CA ALA A 226 2.22 3.24 4.81
C ALA A 226 2.62 4.65 4.39
N TRP A 227 1.64 5.46 3.99
CA TRP A 227 1.80 6.89 3.70
C TRP A 227 0.98 7.76 4.65
N LYS A 228 0.66 7.19 5.81
CA LYS A 228 -0.16 7.83 6.85
C LYS A 228 0.53 7.75 8.21
N PHE A 229 0.60 8.88 8.90
CA PHE A 229 0.98 8.94 10.32
C PHE A 229 -0.18 8.57 11.25
N PRO A 230 0.12 8.23 12.52
CA PRO A 230 -0.90 7.95 13.51
C PRO A 230 -1.90 9.11 13.62
N ASP A 231 -3.16 8.75 13.64
CA ASP A 231 -4.27 9.65 13.92
C ASP A 231 -4.75 9.51 15.37
N ALA A 232 -5.76 10.29 15.76
CA ALA A 232 -6.33 10.23 17.10
C ALA A 232 -6.89 8.85 17.46
N HIS A 233 -7.29 8.03 16.48
CA HIS A 233 -7.77 6.68 16.74
C HIS A 233 -6.66 5.77 17.26
N LEU A 234 -5.49 5.80 16.63
CA LEU A 234 -4.32 5.04 17.06
C LEU A 234 -3.83 5.51 18.43
N PHE A 235 -3.79 6.82 18.68
CA PHE A 235 -3.42 7.36 19.99
C PHE A 235 -4.40 6.95 21.10
N ARG A 236 -5.72 6.96 20.86
CA ARG A 236 -6.73 6.48 21.81
C ARG A 236 -6.59 4.97 22.08
N GLY A 237 -6.20 4.20 21.09
CA GLY A 237 -5.96 2.76 21.22
C GLY A 237 -4.70 2.39 22.03
N GLY A 238 -3.96 3.38 22.54
CA GLY A 238 -2.71 3.16 23.28
C GLY A 238 -1.59 2.61 22.39
N VAL A 239 -1.68 2.83 21.08
CA VAL A 239 -0.71 2.37 20.07
C VAL A 239 0.39 3.41 19.82
N ALA A 240 0.53 4.40 20.73
CA ALA A 240 1.50 5.49 20.63
C ALA A 240 2.97 5.04 20.51
N GLY A 241 3.28 3.77 20.81
CA GLY A 241 4.61 3.19 20.61
C GLY A 241 4.85 2.58 19.24
N THR A 242 3.86 2.58 18.34
CA THR A 242 4.03 2.10 16.96
C THR A 242 4.11 3.30 16.02
N THR A 243 5.30 3.81 15.83
CA THR A 243 5.56 4.74 14.73
C THR A 243 5.36 3.97 13.42
N PRO A 244 4.53 4.44 12.50
CA PRO A 244 4.44 3.84 11.18
C PRO A 244 5.76 4.08 10.44
N ASP A 245 6.12 3.12 9.61
CA ASP A 245 7.16 3.33 8.62
C ASP A 245 6.50 4.01 7.40
N VAL A 246 7.13 5.06 6.88
CA VAL A 246 6.64 5.79 5.70
C VAL A 246 7.50 5.42 4.50
N GLY A 247 6.87 4.97 3.42
CA GLY A 247 7.62 4.59 2.23
C GLY A 247 6.95 3.53 1.36
N CYS A 248 7.77 2.81 0.59
CA CYS A 248 7.34 1.74 -0.30
C CYS A 248 8.32 0.56 -0.31
N VAL A 249 7.94 -0.51 -0.99
CA VAL A 249 8.79 -1.69 -1.19
C VAL A 249 8.97 -1.94 -2.68
N GLU A 250 10.20 -2.24 -3.07
CA GLU A 250 10.55 -2.67 -4.43
C GLU A 250 11.06 -4.10 -4.39
N PHE A 251 10.56 -4.93 -5.28
CA PHE A 251 11.07 -6.27 -5.54
C PHE A 251 11.81 -6.30 -6.87
N ILE A 252 13.03 -6.82 -6.88
CA ILE A 252 13.81 -7.05 -8.10
C ILE A 252 13.89 -8.55 -8.31
N ILE A 253 13.44 -9.00 -9.48
CA ILE A 253 13.30 -10.42 -9.83
C ILE A 253 14.23 -10.71 -11.01
N GLU A 254 15.43 -11.17 -10.70
CA GLU A 254 16.37 -11.65 -11.71
C GLU A 254 15.95 -13.05 -12.21
N PRO A 255 16.21 -13.38 -13.48
CA PRO A 255 15.93 -14.71 -13.99
C PRO A 255 16.74 -15.79 -13.28
N ASN A 256 16.05 -16.80 -12.72
CA ASN A 256 16.62 -17.96 -12.01
C ASN A 256 17.39 -17.64 -10.71
N GLU A 257 17.29 -16.41 -10.19
CA GLU A 257 17.85 -16.00 -8.90
C GLU A 257 16.74 -15.84 -7.85
N ASP A 258 17.13 -15.59 -6.62
CA ASP A 258 16.18 -15.27 -5.57
C ASP A 258 15.69 -13.84 -5.70
N VAL A 259 14.58 -13.51 -5.01
CA VAL A 259 13.96 -12.18 -5.07
C VAL A 259 14.73 -11.23 -4.15
N ILE A 260 15.14 -10.09 -4.69
CA ILE A 260 15.74 -9.03 -3.88
C ILE A 260 14.63 -8.11 -3.38
N VAL A 261 14.53 -7.97 -2.07
CA VAL A 261 13.58 -7.07 -1.41
C VAL A 261 14.28 -5.78 -1.02
N LYS A 262 13.88 -4.67 -1.61
CA LYS A 262 14.36 -3.33 -1.25
C LYS A 262 13.25 -2.55 -0.54
N LYS A 263 13.58 -1.98 0.60
CA LYS A 263 12.73 -1.03 1.31
C LYS A 263 13.18 0.40 1.02
N HIS A 264 12.25 1.27 0.71
CA HIS A 264 12.46 2.70 0.56
C HIS A 264 11.68 3.39 1.69
N ILE A 265 12.31 3.51 2.85
CA ILE A 265 11.71 4.09 4.06
C ILE A 265 12.27 5.48 4.27
N ALA A 266 11.38 6.46 4.37
CA ALA A 266 11.74 7.84 4.64
C ALA A 266 12.22 8.01 6.10
N GLU A 267 13.37 8.60 6.29
CA GLU A 267 13.85 9.01 7.61
C GLU A 267 13.19 10.34 8.01
N LEU A 268 12.08 10.24 8.74
CA LEU A 268 11.30 11.40 9.15
C LEU A 268 11.51 11.66 10.65
N GLU A 269 12.07 12.83 10.96
CA GLU A 269 12.21 13.26 12.35
C GLU A 269 10.92 13.93 12.82
N ILE A 270 10.12 13.23 13.62
CA ILE A 270 8.93 13.79 14.27
C ILE A 270 9.26 14.12 15.71
N LYS A 271 9.36 15.41 16.01
CA LYS A 271 9.56 15.88 17.38
C LYS A 271 8.20 15.99 18.09
N PRO A 272 8.04 15.37 19.26
CA PRO A 272 6.84 15.53 20.05
C PRO A 272 6.71 17.00 20.50
N LEU A 273 5.48 17.50 20.54
CA LEU A 273 5.21 18.80 21.16
C LEU A 273 5.37 18.66 22.68
N VAL A 274 6.52 19.11 23.18
CA VAL A 274 6.79 19.17 24.61
C VAL A 274 6.30 20.52 25.14
N ARG A 275 5.43 20.49 26.16
CA ARG A 275 5.07 21.69 26.90
C ARG A 275 5.97 21.78 28.12
N HIS A 276 6.66 22.89 28.25
CA HIS A 276 7.41 23.25 29.45
C HIS A 276 6.52 24.15 30.32
N PHE A 277 6.36 23.79 31.58
CA PHE A 277 5.57 24.54 32.58
C PHE A 277 6.51 25.28 33.54
#